data_0caa94370a3820185be9631fc92b3687
#
_entry.id   0caa94370a3820185be9631fc92b3687
#
_cell.length_a   1.000
_cell.length_b   1.000
_cell.length_c   1.000
_cell.angle_alpha   90.00
_cell.angle_beta   90.00
_cell.angle_gamma   90.00
#
_symmetry.space_group_name_H-M   'P 1'
#
loop_
_entity.id
_entity.type
_entity.pdbx_description
1 polymer ?
#
loop_
_entity_poly.entity_id
_entity_poly.type
_entity_poly.pdbx_seq_one_letter_code
_entity_poly.pdbx_strand_id
1 'polypeptide(L)'
;ALVDVFSSADNTRTIIFSALMGALILLMQRSGGVQGFVNEISKRLNSSSNNEQKSTRSLQIATILIGAFVFIETTISVLIVGTLFRPLYDRYKLSRERLAFLADSTSAPVSVLLPLNAWGAYILSLLAQQNEVQNPLNTLLASIPQNLYAICALSLTFWVALGGRTWGPLK
;
A
#
# COMPACT_ATOMS: atom_id res chain seq x y z
N ALA A 1 -22.05 -18.87 17.58
CA ALA A 1 -21.09 -18.37 16.56
C ALA A 1 -20.74 -16.89 16.75
N LEU A 2 -21.67 -15.89 16.55
CA LEU A 2 -21.32 -14.46 16.71
C LEU A 2 -20.94 -14.12 18.17
N VAL A 3 -21.73 -14.59 19.14
CA VAL A 3 -21.45 -14.36 20.57
C VAL A 3 -20.10 -14.96 20.96
N ASP A 4 -19.74 -16.13 20.45
CA ASP A 4 -18.47 -16.79 20.72
C ASP A 4 -17.28 -16.00 20.19
N VAL A 5 -17.43 -15.32 19.05
CA VAL A 5 -16.40 -14.43 18.49
C VAL A 5 -16.11 -13.26 19.43
N PHE A 6 -17.16 -12.63 19.99
CA PHE A 6 -17.00 -11.51 20.92
C PHE A 6 -16.61 -11.93 22.35
N SER A 7 -16.83 -13.17 22.75
CA SER A 7 -16.41 -13.68 24.05
C SER A 7 -14.94 -14.11 24.12
N SER A 8 -14.30 -14.30 22.97
CA SER A 8 -12.86 -14.57 22.91
C SER A 8 -12.05 -13.28 23.10
N ALA A 9 -11.14 -13.26 24.08
CA ALA A 9 -10.30 -12.10 24.38
C ALA A 9 -9.43 -11.69 23.18
N ASP A 10 -8.92 -12.66 22.43
CA ASP A 10 -8.03 -12.39 21.29
C ASP A 10 -8.81 -11.83 20.08
N ASN A 11 -9.99 -12.37 19.80
CA ASN A 11 -10.86 -11.82 18.77
C ASN A 11 -11.32 -10.39 19.11
N THR A 12 -11.67 -10.15 20.38
CA THR A 12 -12.06 -8.82 20.86
C THR A 12 -10.92 -7.82 20.73
N ARG A 13 -9.69 -8.20 21.08
CA ARG A 13 -8.49 -7.35 20.88
C ARG A 13 -8.28 -7.02 19.41
N THR A 14 -8.43 -7.98 18.51
CA THR A 14 -8.28 -7.77 17.05
C THR A 14 -9.36 -6.82 16.52
N ILE A 15 -10.60 -6.95 16.96
CA ILE A 15 -11.70 -6.05 16.58
C ILE A 15 -11.42 -4.62 17.09
N ILE A 16 -11.03 -4.47 18.36
CA ILE A 16 -10.69 -3.16 18.93
C ILE A 16 -9.49 -2.54 18.18
N PHE A 17 -8.45 -3.32 17.92
CA PHE A 17 -7.29 -2.86 17.14
C PHE A 17 -7.71 -2.36 15.75
N SER A 18 -8.52 -3.13 15.03
CA SER A 18 -9.00 -2.75 13.69
C SER A 18 -9.85 -1.47 13.73
N ALA A 19 -10.71 -1.32 14.74
CA ALA A 19 -11.51 -0.11 14.93
C ALA A 19 -10.64 1.12 15.24
N LEU A 20 -9.64 0.97 16.12
CA LEU A 20 -8.68 2.03 16.46
C LEU A 20 -7.83 2.43 15.26
N MET A 21 -7.38 1.46 14.46
CA MET A 21 -6.66 1.74 13.21
C MET A 21 -7.52 2.50 12.21
N GLY A 22 -8.80 2.12 12.06
CA GLY A 22 -9.74 2.86 11.22
C GLY A 22 -9.93 4.30 11.69
N ALA A 23 -10.06 4.52 13.00
CA ALA A 23 -10.16 5.86 13.57
C ALA A 23 -8.88 6.69 13.37
N LEU A 24 -7.70 6.08 13.53
CA LEU A 24 -6.40 6.73 13.27
C LEU A 24 -6.28 7.18 11.80
N ILE A 25 -6.64 6.30 10.87
CA ILE A 25 -6.63 6.59 9.43
C ILE A 25 -7.57 7.77 9.12
N LEU A 26 -8.78 7.76 9.68
CA LEU A 26 -9.75 8.85 9.51
C LEU A 26 -9.21 10.18 10.06
N LEU A 27 -8.55 10.16 11.21
CA LEU A 27 -7.91 11.34 11.78
C LEU A 27 -6.79 11.88 10.90
N MET A 28 -5.93 11.00 10.37
CA MET A 28 -4.86 11.37 9.43
C MET A 28 -5.43 12.00 8.14
N GLN A 29 -6.54 11.48 7.63
CA GLN A 29 -7.21 12.07 6.46
C GLN A 29 -7.82 13.44 6.78
N ARG A 30 -8.56 13.54 7.89
CA ARG A 30 -9.22 14.79 8.28
C ARG A 30 -8.25 15.88 8.72
N SER A 31 -7.10 15.53 9.28
CA SER A 31 -6.05 16.50 9.64
C SER A 31 -5.35 17.14 8.43
N GLY A 32 -5.58 16.61 7.21
CA GLY A 32 -4.88 17.04 6.01
C GLY A 32 -3.42 16.61 5.96
N GLY A 33 -2.95 15.77 6.89
CA GLY A 33 -1.56 15.29 6.95
C GLY A 33 -1.15 14.54 5.70
N VAL A 34 -2.02 13.66 5.21
CA VAL A 34 -1.81 12.93 3.95
C VAL A 34 -1.72 13.90 2.76
N GLN A 35 -2.63 14.88 2.69
CA GLN A 35 -2.66 15.89 1.63
C GLN A 35 -1.40 16.76 1.64
N GLY A 36 -0.94 17.17 2.83
CA GLY A 36 0.29 17.95 3.00
C GLY A 36 1.52 17.19 2.52
N PHE A 37 1.63 15.93 2.89
CA PHE A 37 2.72 15.05 2.47
C PHE A 37 2.77 14.88 0.94
N VAL A 38 1.63 14.62 0.32
CA VAL A 38 1.54 14.46 -1.13
C VAL A 38 1.80 15.77 -1.87
N ASN A 39 1.31 16.90 -1.36
CA ASN A 39 1.60 18.20 -1.96
C ASN A 39 3.10 18.53 -1.92
N GLU A 40 3.79 18.18 -0.82
CA GLU A 40 5.23 18.36 -0.70
C GLU A 40 6.01 17.51 -1.70
N ILE A 41 5.63 16.23 -1.86
CA ILE A 41 6.25 15.35 -2.85
C ILE A 41 5.97 15.85 -4.27
N SER A 42 4.73 16.26 -4.57
CA SER A 42 4.37 16.80 -5.89
C SER A 42 5.16 18.07 -6.23
N LYS A 43 5.42 18.96 -5.26
CA LYS A 43 6.27 20.15 -5.46
C LYS A 43 7.70 19.77 -5.80
N ARG A 44 8.29 18.82 -5.08
CA ARG A 44 9.67 18.34 -5.35
C ARG A 44 9.81 17.69 -6.71
N LEU A 45 8.82 16.91 -7.14
CA LEU A 45 8.80 16.27 -8.46
C LEU A 45 8.69 17.30 -9.59
N ASN A 46 7.83 18.31 -9.44
CA ASN A 46 7.67 19.36 -10.44
C ASN A 46 8.92 20.26 -10.57
N SER A 47 9.70 20.38 -9.50
CA SER A 47 10.93 21.21 -9.49
C SER A 47 12.15 20.52 -10.11
N SER A 48 12.13 19.21 -10.27
CA SER A 48 13.37 18.42 -10.52
C SER A 48 13.61 18.01 -11.97
N SER A 49 12.75 18.32 -12.96
CA SER A 49 12.94 17.72 -14.28
C SER A 49 12.63 18.64 -15.47
N ASN A 50 13.70 19.03 -16.18
CA ASN A 50 13.65 19.70 -17.49
C ASN A 50 13.46 18.73 -18.69
N ASN A 51 13.26 17.42 -18.44
CA ASN A 51 13.15 16.40 -19.47
C ASN A 51 11.88 15.58 -19.28
N GLU A 52 10.93 15.64 -20.25
CA GLU A 52 9.60 15.00 -20.16
C GLU A 52 9.66 13.50 -19.82
N GLN A 53 10.60 12.77 -20.41
CA GLN A 53 10.74 11.32 -20.13
C GLN A 53 11.23 11.02 -18.72
N LYS A 54 12.15 11.83 -18.19
CA LYS A 54 12.61 11.72 -16.80
C LYS A 54 11.48 12.10 -15.83
N SER A 55 10.70 13.12 -16.18
CA SER A 55 9.54 13.57 -15.41
C SER A 55 8.46 12.49 -15.32
N THR A 56 8.15 11.80 -16.42
CA THR A 56 7.18 10.70 -16.47
C THR A 56 7.60 9.50 -15.62
N ARG A 57 8.86 9.08 -15.68
CA ARG A 57 9.39 8.00 -14.84
C ARG A 57 9.39 8.39 -13.36
N SER A 58 9.82 9.60 -13.06
CA SER A 58 9.83 10.13 -11.70
C SER A 58 8.42 10.18 -11.11
N LEU A 59 7.41 10.55 -11.89
CA LEU A 59 6.01 10.55 -11.49
C LEU A 59 5.52 9.13 -11.16
N GLN A 60 5.82 8.15 -12.00
CA GLN A 60 5.42 6.76 -11.76
C GLN A 60 6.11 6.16 -10.54
N ILE A 61 7.41 6.43 -10.36
CA ILE A 61 8.15 6.00 -9.16
C ILE A 61 7.56 6.66 -7.91
N ALA A 62 7.21 7.95 -7.97
CA ALA A 62 6.55 8.63 -6.86
C ALA A 62 5.19 8.02 -6.53
N THR A 63 4.41 7.63 -7.54
CA THR A 63 3.15 6.89 -7.35
C THR A 63 3.36 5.62 -6.53
N ILE A 64 4.37 4.82 -6.89
CA ILE A 64 4.73 3.59 -6.18
C ILE A 64 5.20 3.91 -4.76
N LEU A 65 6.10 4.86 -4.57
CA LEU A 65 6.65 5.20 -3.26
C LEU A 65 5.57 5.70 -2.30
N ILE A 66 4.65 6.54 -2.78
CA ILE A 66 3.53 7.02 -1.96
C ILE A 66 2.55 5.89 -1.66
N GLY A 67 2.21 5.06 -2.66
CA GLY A 67 1.39 3.87 -2.45
C GLY A 67 2.01 2.90 -1.45
N ALA A 68 3.32 2.69 -1.53
CA ALA A 68 4.06 1.87 -0.57
C ALA A 68 4.13 2.49 0.83
N PHE A 69 4.20 3.81 0.95
CA PHE A 69 4.25 4.48 2.24
C PHE A 69 2.91 4.43 2.99
N VAL A 70 1.79 4.43 2.26
CA VAL A 70 0.43 4.32 2.84
C VAL A 70 0.01 2.85 2.96
N PHE A 71 0.86 2.01 3.54
CA PHE A 71 0.65 0.54 3.62
C PHE A 71 -0.31 0.09 4.73
N ILE A 72 -0.77 1.00 5.58
CA ILE A 72 -1.58 0.68 6.77
C ILE A 72 -2.95 0.12 6.36
N GLU A 73 -3.56 0.69 5.31
CA GLU A 73 -4.83 0.24 4.77
C GLU A 73 -4.82 0.37 3.24
N THR A 74 -5.04 -0.75 2.55
CA THR A 74 -4.89 -0.86 1.10
C THR A 74 -5.91 -0.03 0.32
N THR A 75 -7.17 -0.04 0.72
CA THR A 75 -8.25 0.68 0.03
C THR A 75 -8.01 2.19 0.06
N ILE A 76 -7.59 2.69 1.21
CA ILE A 76 -7.27 4.10 1.38
C ILE A 76 -6.04 4.49 0.59
N SER A 77 -5.01 3.63 0.56
CA SER A 77 -3.82 3.84 -0.25
C SER A 77 -4.17 4.03 -1.73
N VAL A 78 -4.96 3.12 -2.30
CA VAL A 78 -5.39 3.19 -3.71
C VAL A 78 -6.21 4.46 -3.98
N LEU A 79 -7.15 4.80 -3.10
CA LEU A 79 -7.96 6.01 -3.26
C LEU A 79 -7.13 7.30 -3.19
N ILE A 80 -6.22 7.40 -2.22
CA ILE A 80 -5.33 8.56 -2.08
C ILE A 80 -4.45 8.68 -3.31
N VAL A 81 -3.72 7.64 -3.67
CA VAL A 81 -2.83 7.65 -4.83
C VAL A 81 -3.61 7.96 -6.10
N GLY A 82 -4.76 7.31 -6.31
CA GLY A 82 -5.59 7.51 -7.48
C GLY A 82 -6.10 8.94 -7.61
N THR A 83 -6.60 9.53 -6.54
CA THR A 83 -7.16 10.90 -6.58
C THR A 83 -6.08 11.97 -6.74
N LEU A 84 -4.93 11.80 -6.09
CA LEU A 84 -3.87 12.80 -6.06
C LEU A 84 -3.02 12.80 -7.34
N PHE A 85 -2.74 11.63 -7.88
CA PHE A 85 -1.90 11.53 -9.07
C PHE A 85 -2.70 11.68 -10.38
N ARG A 86 -4.02 11.53 -10.35
CA ARG A 86 -4.86 11.66 -11.55
C ARG A 86 -4.60 12.95 -12.34
N PRO A 87 -4.62 14.17 -11.73
CA PRO A 87 -4.36 15.39 -12.51
C PRO A 87 -2.96 15.44 -13.09
N LEU A 88 -1.97 14.82 -12.44
CA LEU A 88 -0.60 14.74 -12.93
C LEU A 88 -0.50 13.78 -14.11
N TYR A 89 -1.15 12.62 -14.06
CA TYR A 89 -1.20 11.67 -15.15
C TYR A 89 -1.89 12.25 -16.39
N ASP A 90 -3.01 12.96 -16.20
CA ASP A 90 -3.70 13.67 -17.29
C ASP A 90 -2.81 14.74 -17.92
N ARG A 91 -2.04 15.49 -17.14
CA ARG A 91 -1.09 16.50 -17.59
C ARG A 91 0.05 15.92 -18.43
N TYR A 92 0.59 14.77 -18.01
CA TYR A 92 1.68 14.07 -18.70
C TYR A 92 1.18 13.10 -19.77
N LYS A 93 -0.12 13.11 -20.09
CA LYS A 93 -0.76 12.25 -21.10
C LYS A 93 -0.51 10.76 -20.84
N LEU A 94 -0.41 10.37 -19.59
CA LEU A 94 -0.34 8.97 -19.17
C LEU A 94 -1.74 8.39 -18.99
N SER A 95 -1.91 7.11 -19.31
CA SER A 95 -3.20 6.45 -19.16
C SER A 95 -3.61 6.33 -17.67
N ARG A 96 -4.90 6.51 -17.40
CA ARG A 96 -5.46 6.36 -16.04
C ARG A 96 -5.43 4.91 -15.59
N GLU A 97 -5.53 3.97 -16.54
CA GLU A 97 -5.40 2.54 -16.30
C GLU A 97 -4.00 2.21 -15.76
N ARG A 98 -2.98 2.91 -16.25
CA ARG A 98 -1.61 2.78 -15.73
C ARG A 98 -1.51 3.27 -14.29
N LEU A 99 -2.16 4.39 -13.96
CA LEU A 99 -2.24 4.87 -12.58
C LEU A 99 -2.94 3.86 -11.68
N ALA A 100 -4.09 3.34 -12.12
CA ALA A 100 -4.84 2.33 -11.37
C ALA A 100 -4.01 1.06 -11.13
N PHE A 101 -3.33 0.56 -12.16
CA PHE A 101 -2.43 -0.58 -12.06
C PHE A 101 -1.31 -0.34 -11.05
N LEU A 102 -0.61 0.81 -11.14
CA LEU A 102 0.49 1.11 -10.22
C LEU A 102 0.01 1.28 -8.78
N ALA A 103 -1.13 1.93 -8.56
CA ALA A 103 -1.69 2.10 -7.23
C ALA A 103 -2.11 0.76 -6.59
N ASP A 104 -2.83 -0.06 -7.32
CA ASP A 104 -3.35 -1.35 -6.84
C ASP A 104 -2.23 -2.37 -6.65
N SER A 105 -1.37 -2.54 -7.66
CA SER A 105 -0.26 -3.50 -7.63
C SER A 105 0.89 -3.11 -6.68
N THR A 106 0.81 -1.94 -6.04
CA THR A 106 1.75 -1.54 -4.99
C THR A 106 1.15 -1.74 -3.61
N SER A 107 -0.07 -1.26 -3.37
CA SER A 107 -0.66 -1.20 -2.03
C SER A 107 -0.85 -2.58 -1.40
N ALA A 108 -1.45 -3.53 -2.11
CA ALA A 108 -1.70 -4.87 -1.59
C ALA A 108 -0.41 -5.67 -1.34
N PRO A 109 0.54 -5.79 -2.28
CA PRO A 109 1.80 -6.50 -2.03
C PRO A 109 2.63 -5.89 -0.91
N VAL A 110 2.70 -4.55 -0.81
CA VAL A 110 3.44 -3.89 0.26
C VAL A 110 2.81 -4.16 1.63
N SER A 111 1.49 -4.15 1.75
CA SER A 111 0.80 -4.44 3.01
C SER A 111 1.01 -5.89 3.49
N VAL A 112 1.27 -6.83 2.59
CA VAL A 112 1.61 -8.22 2.93
C VAL A 112 3.08 -8.35 3.36
N LEU A 113 3.99 -7.63 2.72
CA LEU A 113 5.42 -7.66 3.05
C LEU A 113 5.76 -6.84 4.30
N LEU A 114 4.95 -5.84 4.64
CA LEU A 114 5.09 -5.03 5.85
C LEU A 114 3.95 -5.36 6.81
N PRO A 115 4.12 -6.33 7.73
CA PRO A 115 3.04 -6.84 8.59
C PRO A 115 2.67 -5.88 9.74
N LEU A 116 2.94 -4.58 9.59
CA LEU A 116 2.59 -3.53 10.55
C LEU A 116 1.21 -2.92 10.24
N ASN A 117 0.23 -3.78 10.01
CA ASN A 117 -1.15 -3.41 9.68
C ASN A 117 -2.13 -4.40 10.34
N ALA A 118 -3.44 -4.19 10.12
CA ALA A 118 -4.48 -5.04 10.71
C ALA A 118 -4.36 -6.52 10.29
N TRP A 119 -3.95 -6.78 9.04
CA TRP A 119 -3.74 -8.15 8.55
C TRP A 119 -2.57 -8.85 9.25
N GLY A 120 -1.45 -8.15 9.44
CA GLY A 120 -0.30 -8.67 10.18
C GLY A 120 -0.65 -9.00 11.63
N ALA A 121 -1.40 -8.12 12.31
CA ALA A 121 -1.89 -8.37 13.66
C ALA A 121 -2.83 -9.58 13.72
N TYR A 122 -3.73 -9.72 12.74
CA TYR A 122 -4.64 -10.85 12.65
C TYR A 122 -3.90 -12.18 12.45
N ILE A 123 -2.96 -12.23 11.48
CA ILE A 123 -2.15 -13.43 11.23
C ILE A 123 -1.32 -13.77 12.47
N LEU A 124 -0.75 -12.77 13.14
CA LEU A 124 0.01 -12.97 14.38
C LEU A 124 -0.86 -13.61 15.48
N SER A 125 -2.11 -13.16 15.61
CA SER A 125 -3.04 -13.75 16.57
C SER A 125 -3.40 -15.21 16.25
N LEU A 126 -3.55 -15.55 14.97
CA LEU A 126 -3.78 -16.93 14.54
C LEU A 126 -2.56 -17.83 14.80
N LEU A 127 -1.35 -17.34 14.52
CA LEU A 127 -0.12 -18.08 14.81
C LEU A 127 0.07 -18.30 16.31
N ALA A 128 -0.30 -17.32 17.15
CA ALA A 128 -0.21 -17.44 18.59
C ALA A 128 -1.17 -18.49 19.18
N GLN A 129 -2.23 -18.84 18.47
CA GLN A 129 -3.17 -19.90 18.86
C GLN A 129 -2.69 -21.31 18.48
N GLN A 130 -1.63 -21.43 17.67
CA GLN A 130 -1.08 -22.73 17.27
C GLN A 130 -0.07 -23.23 18.32
N ASN A 131 -0.33 -24.40 18.89
CA ASN A 131 0.53 -24.99 19.92
C ASN A 131 1.95 -25.34 19.44
N GLU A 132 2.13 -25.53 18.12
CA GLU A 132 3.41 -25.87 17.51
C GLU A 132 4.32 -24.64 17.25
N VAL A 133 3.75 -23.43 17.31
CA VAL A 133 4.47 -22.19 17.01
C VAL A 133 5.03 -21.58 18.29
N GLN A 134 6.30 -21.83 18.57
CA GLN A 134 6.97 -21.31 19.76
C GLN A 134 7.13 -19.78 19.73
N ASN A 135 7.35 -19.18 18.54
CA ASN A 135 7.54 -17.75 18.40
C ASN A 135 6.76 -17.22 17.17
N PRO A 136 5.50 -16.79 17.38
CA PRO A 136 4.61 -16.33 16.29
C PRO A 136 5.20 -15.20 15.45
N LEU A 137 5.88 -14.24 16.08
CA LEU A 137 6.47 -13.11 15.38
C LEU A 137 7.61 -13.55 14.45
N ASN A 138 8.51 -14.40 14.93
CA ASN A 138 9.59 -14.90 14.10
C ASN A 138 9.08 -15.75 12.93
N THR A 139 8.05 -16.55 13.15
CA THR A 139 7.40 -17.33 12.09
C THR A 139 6.78 -16.42 11.04
N LEU A 140 6.08 -15.38 11.46
CA LEU A 140 5.51 -14.39 10.56
C LEU A 140 6.61 -13.69 9.73
N LEU A 141 7.67 -13.21 10.36
CA LEU A 141 8.78 -12.54 9.67
C LEU A 141 9.53 -13.48 8.72
N ALA A 142 9.71 -14.75 9.09
CA ALA A 142 10.33 -15.77 8.23
C ALA A 142 9.46 -16.12 7.00
N SER A 143 8.16 -15.92 7.06
CA SER A 143 7.26 -16.16 5.91
C SER A 143 7.32 -15.05 4.85
N ILE A 144 7.75 -13.83 5.20
CA ILE A 144 7.79 -12.68 4.30
C ILE A 144 8.59 -12.96 3.00
N PRO A 145 9.85 -13.44 3.06
CA PRO A 145 10.62 -13.72 1.84
C PRO A 145 10.08 -14.88 1.02
N GLN A 146 9.19 -15.70 1.58
CA GLN A 146 8.53 -16.80 0.87
C GLN A 146 7.28 -16.34 0.11
N ASN A 147 6.83 -15.10 0.31
CA ASN A 147 5.69 -14.53 -0.41
C ASN A 147 6.09 -14.10 -1.83
N LEU A 148 6.32 -15.10 -2.68
CA LEU A 148 6.79 -14.89 -4.06
C LEU A 148 5.82 -14.04 -4.88
N TYR A 149 4.51 -14.16 -4.64
CA TYR A 149 3.53 -13.36 -5.35
C TYR A 149 3.75 -11.85 -5.10
N ALA A 150 3.87 -11.43 -3.84
CA ALA A 150 4.06 -10.02 -3.50
C ALA A 150 5.38 -9.48 -4.05
N ILE A 151 6.45 -10.27 -3.98
CA ILE A 151 7.78 -9.90 -4.51
C ILE A 151 7.73 -9.76 -6.03
N CYS A 152 7.15 -10.72 -6.75
CA CYS A 152 7.02 -10.68 -8.21
C CYS A 152 6.11 -9.53 -8.66
N ALA A 153 4.99 -9.29 -7.96
CA ALA A 153 4.06 -8.21 -8.27
C ALA A 153 4.74 -6.83 -8.13
N LEU A 154 5.48 -6.60 -7.04
CA LEU A 154 6.24 -5.36 -6.87
C LEU A 154 7.35 -5.22 -7.92
N SER A 155 8.08 -6.29 -8.21
CA SER A 155 9.13 -6.28 -9.25
C SER A 155 8.56 -5.90 -10.61
N LEU A 156 7.41 -6.47 -10.99
CA LEU A 156 6.71 -6.14 -12.22
C LEU A 156 6.23 -4.69 -12.23
N THR A 157 5.68 -4.22 -11.11
CA THR A 157 5.20 -2.84 -10.96
C THR A 157 6.35 -1.83 -11.13
N PHE A 158 7.49 -2.09 -10.51
CA PHE A 158 8.70 -1.28 -10.70
C PHE A 158 9.20 -1.33 -12.15
N TRP A 159 9.21 -2.50 -12.77
CA TRP A 159 9.61 -2.63 -14.17
C TRP A 159 8.72 -1.81 -15.12
N VAL A 160 7.41 -1.82 -14.91
CA VAL A 160 6.45 -1.00 -15.67
C VAL A 160 6.69 0.49 -15.43
N ALA A 161 6.94 0.91 -14.19
CA ALA A 161 7.20 2.31 -13.84
C ALA A 161 8.50 2.86 -14.43
N LEU A 162 9.52 2.01 -14.57
CA LEU A 162 10.80 2.37 -15.20
C LEU A 162 10.73 2.48 -16.73
N GLY A 163 9.57 2.25 -17.32
CA GLY A 163 9.35 2.34 -18.77
C GLY A 163 9.42 1.00 -19.48
N GLY A 164 9.17 -0.09 -18.74
CA GLY A 164 8.99 -1.41 -19.31
C GLY A 164 7.86 -1.46 -20.35
N ARG A 165 7.90 -2.47 -21.22
CA ARG A 165 6.86 -2.68 -22.23
C ARG A 165 5.51 -2.87 -21.54
N THR A 166 4.55 -2.04 -21.92
CA THR A 166 3.16 -2.15 -21.47
C THR A 166 2.30 -2.62 -22.62
N TRP A 167 1.31 -3.45 -22.33
CA TRP A 167 0.40 -4.05 -23.30
C TRP A 167 -1.04 -3.66 -23.00
N GLY A 168 -1.86 -3.63 -24.04
CA GLY A 168 -3.29 -3.34 -23.90
C GLY A 168 -3.57 -1.93 -23.33
N PRO A 169 -4.49 -1.81 -22.38
CA PRO A 169 -4.92 -0.52 -21.83
C PRO A 169 -3.83 0.24 -21.05
N LEU A 170 -2.72 -0.41 -20.70
CA LEU A 170 -1.61 0.22 -19.96
C LEU A 170 -0.69 1.07 -20.86
N LYS A 171 -0.94 1.11 -22.18
CA LYS A 171 -0.16 1.93 -23.13
C LYS A 171 -0.40 3.41 -22.96
#